data_4eb48ddd4de5c40ce2587b39aad71bb5
#
_entry.id   4eb48ddd4de5c40ce2587b39aad71bb5
#
_cell.length_a   1.000
_cell.length_b   1.000
_cell.length_c   1.000
_cell.angle_alpha   90.00
_cell.angle_beta   90.00
_cell.angle_gamma   90.00
#
_symmetry.space_group_name_H-M   'P 1'
#
loop_
_entity.id
_entity.type
_entity.pdbx_description
1 polymer ?
#
loop_
_entity_poly.entity_id
_entity_poly.type
_entity_poly.pdbx_seq_one_letter_code
_entity_poly.pdbx_strand_id
1 'polypeptide(L)'
;MLPLSLLGEQIATKRKTLGLTQPTLAQKARVGLSTLDALENGRLGELGYSKITNILTALGMELKLQEASAGRPTLDELMEEGRDDQSLDRRR
;
A
#
# COMPACT_ATOMS: atom_id res chain seq x y z
N MET A 1 8.51 -2.64 7.47
CA MET A 1 7.63 -3.44 6.62
C MET A 1 6.18 -3.16 6.92
N LEU A 2 5.36 -3.11 5.89
CA LEU A 2 3.93 -2.82 6.05
C LEU A 2 3.17 -4.13 6.13
N PRO A 3 2.59 -4.46 7.28
CA PRO A 3 1.80 -5.69 7.36
C PRO A 3 0.49 -5.53 6.60
N LEU A 4 0.02 -6.65 6.07
CA LEU A 4 -1.20 -6.65 5.29
C LEU A 4 -2.40 -6.21 6.12
N SER A 5 -2.40 -6.53 7.40
CA SER A 5 -3.49 -6.12 8.29
C SER A 5 -3.60 -4.60 8.39
N LEU A 6 -2.46 -3.92 8.42
CA LEU A 6 -2.48 -2.46 8.47
C LEU A 6 -2.99 -1.88 7.16
N LEU A 7 -2.56 -2.47 6.05
CA LEU A 7 -3.06 -2.06 4.75
C LEU A 7 -4.57 -2.24 4.67
N GLY A 8 -5.07 -3.37 5.20
CA GLY A 8 -6.50 -3.62 5.21
C GLY A 8 -7.28 -2.60 6.01
N GLU A 9 -6.71 -2.17 7.14
CA GLU A 9 -7.34 -1.12 7.95
C GLU A 9 -7.47 0.18 7.18
N GLN A 10 -6.40 0.55 6.47
CA GLN A 10 -6.42 1.79 5.70
C GLN A 10 -7.40 1.71 4.55
N ILE A 11 -7.51 0.55 3.94
CA ILE A 11 -8.47 0.33 2.88
C ILE A 11 -9.89 0.48 3.42
N ALA A 12 -10.17 -0.13 4.57
CA ALA A 12 -11.51 -0.03 5.17
C ALA A 12 -11.85 1.41 5.51
N THR A 13 -10.89 2.13 6.08
CA THR A 13 -11.10 3.52 6.45
C THR A 13 -11.42 4.37 5.22
N LYS A 14 -10.61 4.21 4.17
CA LYS A 14 -10.82 5.00 2.95
C LYS A 14 -12.14 4.64 2.29
N ARG A 15 -12.47 3.34 2.27
CA ARG A 15 -13.74 2.90 1.70
C ARG A 15 -14.90 3.57 2.39
N LYS A 16 -14.89 3.57 3.73
CA LYS A 16 -15.97 4.18 4.49
C LYS A 16 -16.03 5.68 4.29
N THR A 17 -14.87 6.31 4.23
CA THR A 17 -14.81 7.75 3.96
C THR A 17 -15.46 8.09 2.64
N LEU A 18 -15.29 7.23 1.64
CA LEU A 18 -15.88 7.44 0.33
C LEU A 18 -17.34 6.98 0.25
N GLY A 19 -17.88 6.43 1.33
CA GLY A 19 -19.27 5.98 1.33
C GLY A 19 -19.51 4.70 0.54
N LEU A 20 -18.46 3.90 0.32
CA LEU A 20 -18.59 2.67 -0.46
C LEU A 20 -18.86 1.49 0.45
N THR A 21 -19.69 0.56 -0.05
CA THR A 21 -19.88 -0.71 0.63
C THR A 21 -18.80 -1.69 0.18
N GLN A 22 -18.60 -2.74 0.97
CA GLN A 22 -17.64 -3.78 0.57
C GLN A 22 -18.00 -4.41 -0.77
N PRO A 23 -19.27 -4.79 -1.03
CA PRO A 23 -19.58 -5.35 -2.34
C PRO A 23 -19.27 -4.41 -3.49
N THR A 24 -19.54 -3.13 -3.32
CA THR A 24 -19.25 -2.16 -4.37
C THR A 24 -17.77 -2.06 -4.64
N LEU A 25 -16.96 -1.98 -3.60
CA LEU A 25 -15.52 -1.92 -3.78
C LEU A 25 -14.97 -3.19 -4.38
N ALA A 26 -15.46 -4.35 -3.90
CA ALA A 26 -14.99 -5.63 -4.43
C ALA A 26 -15.26 -5.72 -5.92
N GLN A 27 -16.44 -5.26 -6.35
CA GLN A 27 -16.79 -5.29 -7.75
C GLN A 27 -15.89 -4.36 -8.57
N LYS A 28 -15.66 -3.15 -8.07
CA LYS A 28 -14.81 -2.20 -8.78
C LYS A 28 -13.38 -2.70 -8.89
N ALA A 29 -12.89 -3.34 -7.85
CA ALA A 29 -11.52 -3.84 -7.81
C ALA A 29 -11.37 -5.21 -8.44
N ARG A 30 -12.48 -5.85 -8.78
CA ARG A 30 -12.50 -7.20 -9.38
C ARG A 30 -11.84 -8.21 -8.44
N VAL A 31 -12.19 -8.14 -7.18
CA VAL A 31 -11.74 -9.12 -6.19
C VAL A 31 -12.98 -9.71 -5.53
N GLY A 32 -12.82 -10.89 -4.94
CA GLY A 32 -13.92 -11.51 -4.24
C GLY A 32 -14.30 -10.74 -2.99
N LEU A 33 -15.60 -10.73 -2.68
CA LEU A 33 -16.05 -10.05 -1.48
C LEU A 33 -15.43 -10.67 -0.23
N SER A 34 -15.33 -11.99 -0.18
CA SER A 34 -14.74 -12.65 0.98
C SER A 34 -13.27 -12.29 1.12
N THR A 35 -12.58 -12.12 -0.01
CA THR A 35 -11.18 -11.71 0.02
C THR A 35 -11.05 -10.29 0.57
N LEU A 36 -11.89 -9.39 0.11
CA LEU A 36 -11.87 -8.02 0.60
C LEU A 36 -12.21 -7.96 2.08
N ASP A 37 -13.22 -8.70 2.49
CA ASP A 37 -13.61 -8.72 3.89
C ASP A 37 -12.48 -9.26 4.78
N ALA A 38 -11.84 -10.34 4.35
CA ALA A 38 -10.73 -10.90 5.11
C ALA A 38 -9.56 -9.91 5.19
N LEU A 39 -9.31 -9.20 4.10
CA LEU A 39 -8.25 -8.19 4.07
C LEU A 39 -8.54 -7.06 5.06
N GLU A 40 -9.76 -6.53 5.03
CA GLU A 40 -10.13 -5.42 5.91
C GLU A 40 -10.11 -5.81 7.37
N ASN A 41 -10.35 -7.08 7.67
CA ASN A 41 -10.40 -7.55 9.05
C ASN A 41 -9.12 -8.23 9.51
N GLY A 42 -8.08 -8.14 8.71
CA GLY A 42 -6.76 -8.63 9.12
C GLY A 42 -6.63 -10.13 9.12
N ARG A 43 -7.46 -10.85 8.36
CA ARG A 43 -7.42 -12.31 8.34
C ARG A 43 -6.63 -12.88 7.18
N LEU A 44 -6.12 -12.04 6.29
CA LEU A 44 -5.32 -12.52 5.17
C LEU A 44 -3.85 -12.45 5.51
N GLY A 45 -3.13 -13.54 5.22
CA GLY A 45 -1.68 -13.55 5.38
C GLY A 45 -0.97 -12.96 4.19
N GLU A 46 -1.54 -13.12 3.00
CA GLU A 46 -0.91 -12.58 1.80
C GLU A 46 -1.96 -12.38 0.72
N LEU A 47 -1.65 -11.49 -0.20
CA LEU A 47 -2.54 -11.17 -1.30
C LEU A 47 -1.68 -10.72 -2.47
N GLY A 48 -2.05 -11.14 -3.66
CA GLY A 48 -1.30 -10.80 -4.86
C GLY A 48 -1.23 -9.30 -5.10
N TYR A 49 -0.10 -8.87 -5.65
CA TYR A 49 0.15 -7.46 -5.88
C TYR A 49 -0.92 -6.82 -6.77
N SER A 50 -1.31 -7.50 -7.83
CA SER A 50 -2.29 -6.91 -8.75
C SER A 50 -3.64 -6.72 -8.08
N LYS A 51 -4.01 -7.61 -7.16
CA LYS A 51 -5.27 -7.43 -6.44
C LYS A 51 -5.19 -6.25 -5.49
N ILE A 52 -4.04 -6.09 -4.83
CA ILE A 52 -3.84 -4.95 -3.94
C ILE A 52 -3.94 -3.66 -4.74
N THR A 53 -3.24 -3.57 -5.87
CA THR A 53 -3.25 -2.35 -6.65
C THR A 53 -4.63 -2.06 -7.23
N ASN A 54 -5.38 -3.10 -7.61
CA ASN A 54 -6.74 -2.89 -8.09
C ASN A 54 -7.62 -2.26 -7.02
N ILE A 55 -7.49 -2.74 -5.78
CA ILE A 55 -8.27 -2.19 -4.68
C ILE A 55 -7.88 -0.73 -4.43
N LEU A 56 -6.58 -0.47 -4.39
CA LEU A 56 -6.10 0.89 -4.14
C LEU A 56 -6.53 1.84 -5.25
N THR A 57 -6.41 1.40 -6.50
CA THR A 57 -6.84 2.22 -7.62
C THR A 57 -8.32 2.56 -7.54
N ALA A 58 -9.13 1.59 -7.15
CA ALA A 58 -10.58 1.82 -7.01
C ALA A 58 -10.87 2.85 -5.91
N LEU A 59 -9.97 3.01 -4.96
CA LEU A 59 -10.11 3.98 -3.88
C LEU A 59 -9.39 5.29 -4.17
N GLY A 60 -8.74 5.41 -5.31
CA GLY A 60 -7.95 6.60 -5.62
C GLY A 60 -6.64 6.67 -4.87
N MET A 61 -6.11 5.53 -4.48
CA MET A 61 -4.86 5.43 -3.74
C MET A 61 -3.81 4.73 -4.56
N GLU A 62 -2.57 4.77 -4.08
CA GLU A 62 -1.50 4.05 -4.73
C GLU A 62 -0.45 3.64 -3.71
N LEU A 63 0.34 2.63 -4.06
CA LEU A 63 1.48 2.24 -3.25
C LEU A 63 2.70 2.99 -3.73
N LYS A 64 3.49 3.45 -2.77
CA LYS A 64 4.76 4.09 -3.07
C LYS A 64 5.86 3.40 -2.29
N LEU A 65 6.99 3.24 -2.92
CA LEU A 65 8.16 2.68 -2.27
C LEU A 65 8.96 3.77 -1.60
N GLN A 66 9.41 3.47 -0.41
CA GLN A 66 10.29 4.40 0.30
C GLN A 66 11.13 3.60 1.27
N GLU A 67 12.20 4.22 1.74
CA GLU A 67 13.08 3.56 2.68
C GLU A 67 12.36 3.28 3.98
N ALA A 68 12.66 2.13 4.59
CA ALA A 68 12.08 1.81 5.87
C ALA A 68 12.50 2.84 6.90
N SER A 69 11.56 3.22 7.76
CA SER A 69 11.82 4.28 8.71
C SER A 69 12.30 3.79 10.06
N ALA A 70 12.13 2.51 10.37
CA ALA A 70 12.60 1.98 11.64
C ALA A 70 14.12 2.01 11.65
N GLY A 71 14.70 2.68 12.67
CA GLY A 71 16.14 2.86 12.69
C GLY A 71 16.65 3.61 11.49
N ARG A 72 15.78 4.41 10.94
CA ARG A 72 16.10 5.05 9.68
C ARG A 72 17.20 6.08 9.81
N PRO A 73 17.91 6.32 8.72
CA PRO A 73 18.94 7.35 8.72
C PRO A 73 18.35 8.73 8.84
N THR A 74 19.18 9.64 9.29
CA THR A 74 18.80 11.04 9.32
C THR A 74 18.72 11.58 7.90
N LEU A 75 18.18 12.76 7.79
CA LEU A 75 18.11 13.41 6.50
C LEU A 75 19.51 13.57 5.88
N ASP A 76 20.48 13.92 6.72
CA ASP A 76 21.84 14.08 6.22
C ASP A 76 22.38 12.78 5.63
N GLU A 77 22.12 11.68 6.30
CA GLU A 77 22.57 10.39 5.80
C GLU A 77 21.92 10.05 4.45
N LEU A 78 20.64 10.36 4.34
CA LEU A 78 19.94 10.11 3.09
C LEU A 78 20.49 10.96 1.96
N MET A 79 20.83 12.19 2.26
CA MET A 79 21.37 13.08 1.25
C MET A 79 22.74 12.61 0.77
N GLU A 80 23.55 12.11 1.70
CA GLU A 80 24.85 11.59 1.31
C GLU A 80 24.71 10.39 0.39
N GLU A 81 23.81 9.50 0.72
CA GLU A 81 23.58 8.33 -0.11
C GLU A 81 23.06 8.73 -1.48
N GLY A 82 22.17 9.70 -1.49
CA GLY A 82 21.61 10.15 -2.75
C GLY A 82 22.62 10.77 -3.67
N ARG A 83 23.62 11.41 -3.11
CA ARG A 83 24.63 12.03 -3.94
C ARG A 83 25.49 11.01 -4.66
N ASP A 84 25.66 9.88 -4.06
CA ASP A 84 26.51 8.88 -4.64
C ASP A 84 25.88 8.19 -5.82
N ASP A 85 24.76 8.34 -5.92
CA ASP A 85 24.06 7.72 -6.93
C ASP A 85 23.65 8.49 -7.99
N GLN A 86 23.95 9.26 -7.84
CA GLN A 86 23.43 9.86 -8.57
C GLN A 86 23.39 9.67 -9.40
N SER A 87 23.61 9.51 -8.84
CA SER A 87 23.70 9.50 -9.56
C SER A 87 23.41 8.75 -9.92
N LEU A 88 23.14 8.52 -9.73
CA LEU A 88 23.05 8.18 -10.34
C LEU A 88 22.80 7.76 -10.71
N ASP A 89 22.84 7.82 -10.57
CA ASP A 89 22.94 7.82 -11.13
C ASP A 89 22.88 7.34 -11.25
N ARG A 90 22.98 7.16 -11.03
CA ARG A 90 23.23 7.15 -11.41
C ARG A 90 22.96 6.44 -11.43
N ARG A 91 23.09 6.21 -11.11
CA ARG A 91 23.19 6.08 -11.46
C ARG A 91 22.74 5.60 -11.51
N ARG A 92 22.98 5.31 -11.20
CA ARG A 92 22.93 5.45 -11.56
C ARG A 92 22.62 5.41 -11.67
#